data_fb40d4d48c324e562a7ca555dd69bc33
#
_entry.id   fb40d4d48c324e562a7ca555dd69bc33
#
_cell.length_a   1.000
_cell.length_b   1.000
_cell.length_c   1.000
_cell.angle_alpha   90.00
_cell.angle_beta   90.00
_cell.angle_gamma   90.00
#
_symmetry.space_group_name_H-M   'P 1'
#
loop_
_entity.id
_entity.type
_entity.pdbx_description
1 polymer ?
#
loop_
_entity_poly.entity_id
_entity_poly.type
_entity_poly.pdbx_seq_one_letter_code
_entity_poly.pdbx_strand_id
1 'polypeptide(L)'
;MTKQELDKLMLRLQRGDESAFEQIYNDTKRGLFAFIMSICRNYQTAEDMMQTAYIRLRTTISNYRAGSNAYAWLYTIAKNATINELNRSKRERATESFEDDAKYGTYSIDEELSPVTCAMNKVLGDEEREIVTLHAISGFKHREIAEMTGRPVGSVIWAYNNALAKLKKELQKEDEYEN
;
A
#
# COMPACT_ATOMS: atom_id res chain seq x y z
N MET A 1 12.66 -7.19 8.99
CA MET A 1 13.69 -6.11 9.06
C MET A 1 13.22 -4.99 9.98
N THR A 2 14.08 -4.49 10.87
CA THR A 2 13.77 -3.37 11.78
C THR A 2 13.94 -2.02 11.07
N LYS A 3 13.38 -0.94 11.67
CA LYS A 3 13.58 0.44 11.17
C LYS A 3 15.06 0.82 11.06
N GLN A 4 15.85 0.43 12.06
CA GLN A 4 17.29 0.74 12.11
C GLN A 4 18.10 -0.02 11.06
N GLU A 5 17.72 -1.26 10.77
CA GLU A 5 18.35 -2.05 9.70
C GLU A 5 18.04 -1.43 8.34
N LEU A 6 16.79 -1.05 8.09
CA LEU A 6 16.42 -0.38 6.84
C LEU A 6 17.13 0.95 6.68
N ASP A 7 17.22 1.78 7.75
CA ASP A 7 17.98 3.04 7.72
C ASP A 7 19.45 2.82 7.33
N LYS A 8 20.11 1.81 7.92
CA LYS A 8 21.49 1.45 7.55
C LYS A 8 21.60 1.02 6.09
N LEU A 9 20.65 0.25 5.58
CA LEU A 9 20.65 -0.18 4.17
C LEU A 9 20.44 1.00 3.23
N MET A 10 19.54 1.96 3.56
CA MET A 10 19.36 3.18 2.78
C MET A 10 20.66 3.99 2.69
N LEU A 11 21.40 4.11 3.80
CA LEU A 11 22.69 4.81 3.82
C LEU A 11 23.79 4.06 3.06
N ARG A 12 23.79 2.73 3.07
CA ARG A 12 24.71 1.94 2.25
C ARG A 12 24.40 2.12 0.76
N LEU A 13 23.13 2.05 0.38
CA LEU A 13 22.68 2.31 -0.99
C LEU A 13 23.05 3.72 -1.45
N GLN A 14 22.87 4.72 -0.59
CA GLN A 14 23.27 6.12 -0.87
C GLN A 14 24.78 6.27 -1.17
N ARG A 15 25.61 5.39 -0.59
CA ARG A 15 27.06 5.33 -0.84
C ARG A 15 27.44 4.47 -2.05
N GLY A 16 26.47 3.95 -2.79
CA GLY A 16 26.68 3.16 -4.01
C GLY A 16 26.77 1.66 -3.78
N ASP A 17 26.43 1.15 -2.59
CA ASP A 17 26.39 -0.29 -2.32
C ASP A 17 25.10 -0.92 -2.89
N GLU A 18 25.19 -1.46 -4.07
CA GLU A 18 24.07 -2.09 -4.79
C GLU A 18 23.55 -3.34 -4.06
N SER A 19 24.36 -4.03 -3.26
CA SER A 19 23.88 -5.18 -2.48
C SER A 19 22.85 -4.78 -1.42
N ALA A 20 22.91 -3.54 -0.95
CA ALA A 20 21.92 -2.99 -0.04
C ALA A 20 20.54 -2.85 -0.71
N PHE A 21 20.50 -2.51 -2.02
CA PHE A 21 19.24 -2.44 -2.76
C PHE A 21 18.53 -3.79 -2.84
N GLU A 22 19.27 -4.87 -3.12
CA GLU A 22 18.70 -6.20 -3.18
C GLU A 22 18.10 -6.62 -1.83
N GLN A 23 18.77 -6.30 -0.72
CA GLN A 23 18.27 -6.57 0.62
C GLN A 23 17.01 -5.75 0.92
N ILE A 24 17.01 -4.45 0.62
CA ILE A 24 15.82 -3.59 0.76
C ILE A 24 14.65 -4.18 -0.02
N TYR A 25 14.86 -4.53 -1.29
CA TYR A 25 13.83 -5.10 -2.15
C TYR A 25 13.25 -6.38 -1.55
N ASN A 26 14.10 -7.36 -1.22
CA ASN A 26 13.67 -8.67 -0.72
C ASN A 26 12.87 -8.57 0.58
N ASP A 27 13.27 -7.69 1.49
CA ASP A 27 12.63 -7.54 2.80
C ASP A 27 11.36 -6.68 2.77
N THR A 28 11.20 -5.80 1.77
CA THR A 28 10.08 -4.87 1.75
C THR A 28 9.04 -5.15 0.67
N LYS A 29 9.38 -5.91 -0.40
CA LYS A 29 8.52 -6.13 -1.57
C LYS A 29 7.11 -6.61 -1.24
N ARG A 30 6.97 -7.59 -0.33
CA ARG A 30 5.68 -8.17 0.03
C ARG A 30 4.75 -7.14 0.70
N GLY A 31 5.27 -6.42 1.69
CA GLY A 31 4.50 -5.40 2.40
C GLY A 31 4.19 -4.19 1.50
N LEU A 32 5.16 -3.77 0.68
CA LEU A 32 4.99 -2.65 -0.25
C LEU A 32 3.97 -2.98 -1.35
N PHE A 33 4.02 -4.19 -1.90
CA PHE A 33 3.04 -4.66 -2.89
C PHE A 33 1.63 -4.67 -2.31
N ALA A 34 1.43 -5.27 -1.13
CA ALA A 34 0.14 -5.29 -0.45
C ALA A 34 -0.39 -3.87 -0.19
N PHE A 35 0.50 -2.95 0.20
CA PHE A 35 0.15 -1.55 0.39
C PHE A 35 -0.30 -0.87 -0.91
N ILE A 36 0.43 -1.04 -2.00
CA ILE A 36 0.06 -0.49 -3.32
C ILE A 36 -1.27 -1.09 -3.78
N MET A 37 -1.45 -2.42 -3.65
CA MET A 37 -2.70 -3.12 -3.94
C MET A 37 -3.88 -2.55 -3.17
N SER A 38 -3.69 -2.18 -1.89
CA SER A 38 -4.76 -1.58 -1.09
C SER A 38 -5.24 -0.23 -1.64
N ILE A 39 -4.41 0.45 -2.44
CA ILE A 39 -4.72 1.74 -3.06
C ILE A 39 -5.30 1.57 -4.46
N CYS A 40 -4.59 0.87 -5.36
CA CYS A 40 -4.96 0.77 -6.77
C CYS A 40 -5.97 -0.34 -7.06
N ARG A 41 -6.04 -1.38 -6.23
CA ARG A 41 -6.94 -2.53 -6.36
C ARG A 41 -6.83 -3.26 -7.71
N ASN A 42 -5.73 -3.20 -8.36
CA ASN A 42 -5.45 -3.86 -9.63
C ASN A 42 -4.04 -4.43 -9.59
N TYR A 43 -3.93 -5.73 -9.86
CA TYR A 43 -2.67 -6.47 -9.74
C TYR A 43 -1.58 -5.90 -10.66
N GLN A 44 -1.91 -5.75 -11.95
CA GLN A 44 -0.96 -5.24 -12.94
C GLN A 44 -0.47 -3.83 -12.59
N THR A 45 -1.41 -2.93 -12.23
CA THR A 45 -1.05 -1.59 -11.76
C THR A 45 -0.18 -1.64 -10.50
N ALA A 46 -0.44 -2.59 -9.60
CA ALA A 46 0.36 -2.73 -8.38
C ALA A 46 1.79 -3.17 -8.68
N GLU A 47 2.00 -4.11 -9.60
CA GLU A 47 3.33 -4.53 -10.06
C GLU A 47 4.09 -3.36 -10.68
N ASP A 48 3.46 -2.63 -11.60
CA ASP A 48 4.07 -1.47 -12.28
C ASP A 48 4.45 -0.36 -11.29
N MET A 49 3.57 -0.09 -10.32
CA MET A 49 3.83 0.93 -9.31
C MET A 49 4.87 0.48 -8.28
N MET A 50 4.96 -0.79 -7.98
CA MET A 50 6.03 -1.33 -7.14
C MET A 50 7.39 -1.18 -7.84
N GLN A 51 7.49 -1.54 -9.12
CA GLN A 51 8.71 -1.33 -9.91
C GLN A 51 9.07 0.16 -9.95
N THR A 52 8.09 1.02 -10.25
CA THR A 52 8.26 2.48 -10.26
C THR A 52 8.74 3.02 -8.91
N ALA A 53 8.21 2.50 -7.80
CA ALA A 53 8.62 2.91 -6.47
C ALA A 53 10.10 2.57 -6.20
N TYR A 54 10.56 1.38 -6.57
CA TYR A 54 11.97 1.00 -6.41
C TYR A 54 12.92 1.74 -7.33
N ILE A 55 12.51 2.03 -8.56
CA ILE A 55 13.28 2.90 -9.47
C ILE A 55 13.41 4.30 -8.86
N ARG A 56 12.31 4.87 -8.34
CA ARG A 56 12.34 6.18 -7.67
C ARG A 56 13.15 6.16 -6.39
N LEU A 57 13.05 5.11 -5.58
CA LEU A 57 13.91 4.93 -4.42
C LEU A 57 15.37 5.09 -4.82
N ARG A 58 15.80 4.36 -5.84
CA ARG A 58 17.18 4.33 -6.32
C ARG A 58 17.64 5.68 -6.90
N THR A 59 16.80 6.32 -7.69
CA THR A 59 17.13 7.61 -8.32
C THR A 59 17.09 8.79 -7.35
N THR A 60 16.34 8.69 -6.25
CA THR A 60 16.21 9.76 -5.25
C THR A 60 16.93 9.47 -3.94
N ILE A 61 17.69 8.37 -3.85
CA ILE A 61 18.35 7.94 -2.61
C ILE A 61 19.32 8.99 -2.05
N SER A 62 19.89 9.84 -2.90
CA SER A 62 20.72 10.97 -2.48
C SER A 62 20.00 11.95 -1.55
N ASN A 63 18.67 12.03 -1.63
CA ASN A 63 17.85 12.90 -0.80
C ASN A 63 17.48 12.26 0.55
N TYR A 64 17.81 10.98 0.76
CA TYR A 64 17.52 10.30 2.01
C TYR A 64 18.33 10.88 3.17
N ARG A 65 17.67 11.15 4.30
CA ARG A 65 18.32 11.67 5.51
C ARG A 65 18.46 10.58 6.56
N ALA A 66 19.68 10.38 7.04
CA ALA A 66 19.97 9.45 8.13
C ALA A 66 19.08 9.71 9.36
N GLY A 67 18.61 8.63 9.98
CA GLY A 67 17.77 8.71 11.18
C GLY A 67 16.32 9.14 10.91
N SER A 68 15.94 9.39 9.64
CA SER A 68 14.53 9.54 9.27
C SER A 68 13.82 8.18 9.26
N ASN A 69 12.49 8.19 9.16
CA ASN A 69 11.74 6.95 9.07
C ASN A 69 11.85 6.38 7.65
N ALA A 70 12.80 5.44 7.43
CA ALA A 70 13.08 4.83 6.13
C ALA A 70 11.85 4.14 5.51
N TYR A 71 11.02 3.47 6.33
CA TYR A 71 9.75 2.89 5.86
C TYR A 71 8.78 3.97 5.41
N ALA A 72 8.57 5.01 6.23
CA ALA A 72 7.68 6.10 5.85
C ALA A 72 8.11 6.76 4.53
N TRP A 73 9.42 6.91 4.33
CA TRP A 73 9.95 7.47 3.09
C TRP A 73 9.68 6.56 1.87
N LEU A 74 9.97 5.26 1.96
CA LEU A 74 9.69 4.29 0.90
C LEU A 74 8.19 4.19 0.57
N TYR A 75 7.35 4.08 1.60
CA TYR A 75 5.90 3.99 1.42
C TYR A 75 5.29 5.30 0.87
N THR A 76 5.86 6.45 1.22
CA THR A 76 5.47 7.74 0.61
C THR A 76 5.80 7.78 -0.87
N ILE A 77 6.98 7.30 -1.27
CA ILE A 77 7.35 7.18 -2.69
C ILE A 77 6.33 6.31 -3.44
N ALA A 78 5.99 5.15 -2.91
CA ALA A 78 5.05 4.22 -3.50
C ALA A 78 3.63 4.80 -3.58
N LYS A 79 3.13 5.41 -2.49
CA LYS A 79 1.83 6.07 -2.43
C LYS A 79 1.69 7.15 -3.48
N ASN A 80 2.68 8.04 -3.57
CA ASN A 80 2.67 9.12 -4.54
C ASN A 80 2.72 8.60 -5.99
N ALA A 81 3.52 7.57 -6.27
CA ALA A 81 3.55 6.93 -7.58
C ALA A 81 2.18 6.38 -7.96
N THR A 82 1.55 5.64 -7.05
CA THR A 82 0.25 4.99 -7.27
C THR A 82 -0.87 6.02 -7.45
N ILE A 83 -0.95 7.04 -6.59
CA ILE A 83 -1.98 8.09 -6.70
C ILE A 83 -1.82 8.87 -8.02
N ASN A 84 -0.59 9.21 -8.41
CA ASN A 84 -0.34 9.92 -9.66
C ASN A 84 -0.77 9.09 -10.87
N GLU A 85 -0.52 7.78 -10.87
CA GLU A 85 -0.95 6.88 -11.93
C GLU A 85 -2.48 6.78 -12.00
N LEU A 86 -3.15 6.60 -10.88
CA LEU A 86 -4.62 6.58 -10.83
C LEU A 86 -5.23 7.88 -11.35
N ASN A 87 -4.65 9.03 -11.00
CA ASN A 87 -5.11 10.32 -11.48
C ASN A 87 -4.83 10.53 -12.98
N ARG A 88 -3.72 9.98 -13.50
CA ARG A 88 -3.40 9.99 -14.92
C ARG A 88 -4.41 9.16 -15.71
N SER A 89 -4.62 7.91 -15.30
CA SER A 89 -5.57 6.99 -15.94
C SER A 89 -7.01 7.51 -15.92
N LYS A 90 -7.42 8.22 -14.86
CA LYS A 90 -8.73 8.88 -14.80
C LYS A 90 -8.84 10.00 -15.84
N ARG A 91 -7.79 10.80 -16.00
CA ARG A 91 -7.79 11.91 -16.99
C ARG A 91 -7.79 11.40 -18.42
N GLU A 92 -7.01 10.38 -18.72
CA GLU A 92 -6.96 9.75 -20.05
C GLU A 92 -8.34 9.21 -20.43
N ARG A 93 -9.00 8.46 -19.55
CA ARG A 93 -10.38 7.97 -19.77
C ARG A 93 -11.40 9.09 -19.93
N ALA A 94 -11.31 10.17 -19.14
CA ALA A 94 -12.22 11.30 -19.26
C ALA A 94 -12.04 12.06 -20.58
N THR A 95 -10.89 11.93 -21.25
CA THR A 95 -10.62 12.53 -22.56
C THR A 95 -11.11 11.63 -23.70
N GLU A 96 -11.15 10.31 -23.48
CA GLU A 96 -11.55 9.31 -24.49
C GLU A 96 -13.06 8.99 -24.49
N SER A 97 -13.80 9.32 -23.44
CA SER A 97 -15.22 9.00 -23.33
C SER A 97 -16.10 10.23 -23.12
N PHE A 98 -16.80 10.62 -24.19
CA PHE A 98 -18.07 11.35 -24.06
C PHE A 98 -19.26 10.38 -23.88
N GLU A 99 -19.02 9.06 -23.81
CA GLU A 99 -20.04 8.03 -23.60
C GLU A 99 -19.45 6.93 -22.72
N ASP A 100 -19.80 6.91 -21.50
CA ASP A 100 -20.12 5.86 -20.55
C ASP A 100 -19.80 6.28 -19.13
N ASP A 101 -20.83 6.79 -18.47
CA ASP A 101 -20.91 6.86 -17.02
C ASP A 101 -20.90 5.43 -16.44
N ALA A 102 -20.15 5.28 -15.36
CA ALA A 102 -20.12 4.14 -14.46
C ALA A 102 -19.39 2.89 -14.94
N LYS A 103 -18.11 2.84 -14.57
CA LYS A 103 -17.57 1.70 -13.81
C LYS A 103 -16.17 2.05 -13.30
N TYR A 104 -16.07 2.49 -12.08
CA TYR A 104 -14.89 2.24 -11.28
C TYR A 104 -14.57 0.77 -11.42
N GLY A 105 -13.39 0.50 -11.98
CA GLY A 105 -12.93 -0.78 -12.43
C GLY A 105 -13.68 -1.97 -11.84
N THR A 106 -14.42 -2.64 -12.70
CA THR A 106 -14.82 -4.00 -12.46
C THR A 106 -13.53 -4.76 -12.29
N TYR A 107 -13.23 -5.13 -11.04
CA TYR A 107 -12.17 -6.09 -10.80
C TYR A 107 -12.47 -7.30 -11.67
N SER A 108 -11.55 -7.65 -12.57
CA SER A 108 -11.35 -9.05 -12.79
C SER A 108 -10.97 -9.56 -11.41
N ILE A 109 -11.91 -10.21 -10.75
CA ILE A 109 -11.65 -11.02 -9.58
C ILE A 109 -10.75 -12.11 -10.14
N ASP A 110 -9.43 -11.87 -10.11
CA ASP A 110 -8.48 -12.94 -10.29
C ASP A 110 -8.82 -13.94 -9.20
N GLU A 111 -9.11 -15.17 -9.58
CA GLU A 111 -9.51 -16.29 -8.72
C GLU A 111 -8.50 -16.58 -7.58
N GLU A 112 -7.44 -15.81 -7.48
CA GLU A 112 -6.37 -15.91 -6.47
C GLU A 112 -6.50 -14.93 -5.28
N LEU A 113 -7.47 -14.02 -5.25
CA LEU A 113 -7.62 -13.13 -4.11
C LEU A 113 -8.22 -13.89 -2.92
N SER A 114 -7.54 -13.85 -1.77
CA SER A 114 -8.05 -14.48 -0.56
C SER A 114 -9.41 -13.89 -0.17
N PRO A 115 -10.32 -14.67 0.46
CA PRO A 115 -11.62 -14.18 0.94
C PRO A 115 -11.51 -12.90 1.76
N VAL A 116 -10.45 -12.79 2.57
CA VAL A 116 -10.18 -11.58 3.36
C VAL A 116 -9.91 -10.36 2.46
N THR A 117 -9.16 -10.53 1.37
CA THR A 117 -8.88 -9.42 0.43
C THR A 117 -10.16 -8.98 -0.29
N CYS A 118 -11.01 -9.93 -0.68
CA CYS A 118 -12.31 -9.63 -1.27
C CYS A 118 -13.19 -8.84 -0.29
N ALA A 119 -13.31 -9.31 0.97
CA ALA A 119 -14.04 -8.62 2.03
C ALA A 119 -13.48 -7.21 2.28
N MET A 120 -12.16 -7.04 2.36
CA MET A 120 -11.52 -5.72 2.49
C MET A 120 -11.92 -4.77 1.38
N ASN A 121 -11.94 -5.25 0.14
CA ASN A 121 -12.31 -4.42 -1.02
C ASN A 121 -13.80 -4.05 -1.03
N LYS A 122 -14.66 -4.92 -0.50
CA LYS A 122 -16.12 -4.75 -0.48
C LYS A 122 -16.59 -3.79 0.60
N VAL A 123 -16.03 -3.90 1.83
CA VAL A 123 -16.60 -3.18 2.98
C VAL A 123 -15.72 -2.08 3.57
N LEU A 124 -14.43 -2.00 3.22
CA LEU A 124 -13.53 -0.98 3.77
C LEU A 124 -13.40 0.22 2.83
N GLY A 125 -13.46 1.42 3.42
CA GLY A 125 -13.02 2.64 2.77
C GLY A 125 -11.50 2.65 2.55
N ASP A 126 -11.02 3.58 1.72
CA ASP A 126 -9.59 3.65 1.35
C ASP A 126 -8.69 3.84 2.57
N GLU A 127 -9.10 4.68 3.52
CA GLU A 127 -8.36 4.92 4.77
C GLU A 127 -8.28 3.68 5.66
N GLU A 128 -9.40 3.01 5.88
CA GLU A 128 -9.47 1.81 6.70
C GLU A 128 -8.63 0.68 6.09
N ARG A 129 -8.69 0.54 4.77
CA ARG A 129 -7.91 -0.47 4.03
C ARG A 129 -6.42 -0.18 4.11
N GLU A 130 -6.00 1.09 3.95
CA GLU A 130 -4.61 1.52 4.13
C GLU A 130 -4.09 1.13 5.53
N ILE A 131 -4.85 1.48 6.58
CA ILE A 131 -4.46 1.23 7.96
C ILE A 131 -4.40 -0.28 8.27
N VAL A 132 -5.40 -1.05 7.84
CA VAL A 132 -5.42 -2.51 8.03
C VAL A 132 -4.23 -3.15 7.32
N THR A 133 -3.94 -2.76 6.09
CA THR A 133 -2.81 -3.31 5.33
C THR A 133 -1.47 -2.98 6.00
N LEU A 134 -1.28 -1.74 6.43
CA LEU A 134 -0.06 -1.34 7.11
C LEU A 134 0.13 -2.07 8.45
N HIS A 135 -0.95 -2.29 9.21
CA HIS A 135 -0.84 -2.97 10.50
C HIS A 135 -0.77 -4.49 10.37
N ALA A 136 -1.76 -5.10 9.72
CA ALA A 136 -1.93 -6.56 9.70
C ALA A 136 -0.97 -7.26 8.71
N ILE A 137 -0.66 -6.62 7.57
CA ILE A 137 0.18 -7.24 6.53
C ILE A 137 1.62 -6.75 6.61
N SER A 138 1.83 -5.44 6.78
CA SER A 138 3.18 -4.86 6.83
C SER A 138 3.78 -4.82 8.24
N GLY A 139 2.99 -5.09 9.29
CA GLY A 139 3.45 -5.26 10.67
C GLY A 139 3.78 -3.94 11.41
N PHE A 140 3.34 -2.79 10.90
CA PHE A 140 3.58 -1.50 11.56
C PHE A 140 2.70 -1.32 12.79
N LYS A 141 3.26 -0.71 13.84
CA LYS A 141 2.50 -0.29 15.02
C LYS A 141 1.62 0.92 14.69
N HIS A 142 0.48 1.08 15.36
CA HIS A 142 -0.43 2.21 15.13
C HIS A 142 0.26 3.57 15.23
N ARG A 143 1.24 3.73 16.13
CA ARG A 143 2.03 4.96 16.24
C ARG A 143 2.89 5.22 14.99
N GLU A 144 3.46 4.17 14.42
CA GLU A 144 4.24 4.26 13.18
C GLU A 144 3.35 4.61 11.99
N ILE A 145 2.17 4.00 11.91
CA ILE A 145 1.17 4.33 10.89
C ILE A 145 0.72 5.79 11.02
N ALA A 146 0.51 6.27 12.23
CA ALA A 146 0.17 7.67 12.49
C ALA A 146 1.25 8.64 11.96
N GLU A 147 2.53 8.33 12.23
CA GLU A 147 3.67 9.09 11.68
C GLU A 147 3.72 9.04 10.14
N MET A 148 3.49 7.85 9.55
CA MET A 148 3.53 7.65 8.09
C MET A 148 2.40 8.35 7.35
N THR A 149 1.22 8.41 7.97
CA THR A 149 0.00 8.95 7.34
C THR A 149 -0.30 10.39 7.74
N GLY A 150 0.44 10.95 8.71
CA GLY A 150 0.19 12.28 9.26
C GLY A 150 -1.09 12.39 10.09
N ARG A 151 -1.61 11.26 10.60
CA ARG A 151 -2.87 11.19 11.36
C ARG A 151 -2.63 11.08 12.85
N PRO A 152 -3.55 11.55 13.71
CA PRO A 152 -3.49 11.29 15.15
C PRO A 152 -3.56 9.78 15.45
N VAL A 153 -2.76 9.31 16.41
CA VAL A 153 -2.73 7.88 16.79
C VAL A 153 -4.13 7.35 17.19
N GLY A 154 -4.90 8.16 17.90
CA GLY A 154 -6.28 7.79 18.27
C GLY A 154 -7.18 7.55 17.08
N SER A 155 -7.06 8.35 16.00
CA SER A 155 -7.81 8.18 14.76
C SER A 155 -7.40 6.88 14.05
N VAL A 156 -6.10 6.56 14.03
CA VAL A 156 -5.60 5.30 13.44
C VAL A 156 -6.15 4.08 14.19
N ILE A 157 -6.12 4.11 15.53
CA ILE A 157 -6.65 3.01 16.36
C ILE A 157 -8.17 2.86 16.14
N TRP A 158 -8.89 3.97 16.12
CA TRP A 158 -10.34 3.95 15.88
C TRP A 158 -10.68 3.37 14.49
N ALA A 159 -10.02 3.84 13.45
CA ALA A 159 -10.23 3.37 12.08
C ALA A 159 -9.89 1.89 11.93
N TYR A 160 -8.80 1.41 12.55
CA TYR A 160 -8.44 0.01 12.57
C TYR A 160 -9.51 -0.86 13.24
N ASN A 161 -9.97 -0.48 14.43
CA ASN A 161 -11.01 -1.24 15.15
C ASN A 161 -12.34 -1.25 14.39
N ASN A 162 -12.72 -0.12 13.79
CA ASN A 162 -13.92 -0.02 12.95
C ASN A 162 -13.82 -0.92 11.72
N ALA A 163 -12.68 -0.93 11.06
CA ALA A 163 -12.40 -1.81 9.93
C ALA A 163 -12.51 -3.29 10.30
N LEU A 164 -11.93 -3.70 11.45
CA LEU A 164 -12.05 -5.09 11.93
C LEU A 164 -13.50 -5.48 12.22
N ALA A 165 -14.31 -4.59 12.78
CA ALA A 165 -15.73 -4.86 13.03
C ALA A 165 -16.50 -5.07 11.73
N LYS A 166 -16.22 -4.27 10.68
CA LYS A 166 -16.83 -4.43 9.35
C LYS A 166 -16.42 -5.76 8.70
N LEU A 167 -15.12 -6.08 8.74
CA LEU A 167 -14.60 -7.34 8.17
C LEU A 167 -15.19 -8.56 8.86
N LYS A 168 -15.25 -8.57 10.20
CA LYS A 168 -15.85 -9.66 10.95
C LYS A 168 -17.31 -9.90 10.53
N LYS A 169 -18.09 -8.82 10.39
CA LYS A 169 -19.49 -8.91 9.97
C LYS A 169 -19.63 -9.45 8.55
N GLU A 170 -18.74 -9.09 7.65
CA GLU A 170 -18.79 -9.53 6.26
C GLU A 170 -18.40 -11.00 6.10
N LEU A 171 -17.31 -11.43 6.74
CA LEU A 171 -16.85 -12.81 6.70
C LEU A 171 -17.85 -13.78 7.36
N GLN A 172 -18.53 -13.37 8.44
CA GLN A 172 -19.58 -14.18 9.05
C GLN A 172 -20.78 -14.41 8.14
N LYS A 173 -21.12 -13.47 7.26
CA LYS A 173 -22.18 -13.67 6.28
C LYS A 173 -21.79 -14.68 5.21
N GLU A 174 -20.53 -14.66 4.74
CA GLU A 174 -20.04 -15.62 3.75
C GLU A 174 -20.10 -17.05 4.30
N ASP A 175 -19.72 -17.26 5.56
CA ASP A 175 -19.82 -18.57 6.22
C ASP A 175 -21.29 -19.07 6.36
N GLU A 176 -22.28 -18.17 6.49
CA GLU A 176 -23.70 -18.51 6.56
C GLU A 176 -24.30 -18.89 5.20
N TYR A 177 -23.70 -18.47 4.08
CA TYR A 177 -24.17 -18.82 2.72
C TYR A 177 -23.55 -20.13 2.19
N GLU A 178 -22.42 -20.60 2.77
CA GLU A 178 -21.76 -21.85 2.37
C GLU A 178 -22.27 -23.08 3.15
N ASN A 179 -23.13 -22.90 4.17
CA ASN A 179 -23.78 -23.98 4.93
C ASN A 179 -25.26 -24.09 4.57
#